data_4ed4500ae00b9ccc3eed0c5a78e5adb3
#
_entry.id   4ed4500ae00b9ccc3eed0c5a78e5adb3
#
_cell.length_a   1.000
_cell.length_b   1.000
_cell.length_c   1.000
_cell.angle_alpha   90.00
_cell.angle_beta   90.00
_cell.angle_gamma   90.00
#
_symmetry.space_group_name_H-M   'P 1'
#
loop_
_entity.id
_entity.type
_entity.pdbx_description
1 polymer ?
#
loop_
_entity_poly.entity_id
_entity_poly.type
_entity_poly.pdbx_seq_one_letter_code
_entity_poly.pdbx_strand_id
1 'polypeptide(L)'
;MVHTTYVKRSDYTTPDGRPASLAPCPSGVMPLQDESYECLEFEGDSVLGVCVATYLRRKYPDKKQGFLTDARKELVNNECIGLLCQKVGLDAYYVISRHNEESVAINGRRNIQKLGDIFEAFIGALWTDCGNRFNIVYAFVTTVMEAYIDVQDAVTTITNYKDIFQKYCQRTFGNTPTYTMLSPGPDPKEIRVTVMEGQSIHGRGVGTTRKKAEQMAAKEALEKLNVPLGVAVPSA
;
A
#
# COMPACT_ATOMS: atom_id res chain seq x y z
N MET A 1 -5.83 17.11 -9.76
CA MET A 1 -5.32 17.15 -8.37
C MET A 1 -4.19 18.16 -8.28
N VAL A 2 -4.25 19.10 -7.33
CA VAL A 2 -3.28 20.21 -7.19
C VAL A 2 -2.42 19.97 -5.94
N HIS A 3 -1.11 19.86 -6.14
CA HIS A 3 -0.16 19.71 -5.03
C HIS A 3 0.06 21.05 -4.28
N THR A 4 0.39 20.99 -3.01
CA THR A 4 0.68 22.17 -2.16
C THR A 4 1.72 23.14 -2.74
N THR A 5 2.66 22.63 -3.56
CA THR A 5 3.66 23.47 -4.23
C THR A 5 3.08 24.31 -5.38
N TYR A 6 1.82 24.12 -5.74
CA TYR A 6 1.11 24.89 -6.78
C TYR A 6 -0.05 25.71 -6.22
N VAL A 7 -0.05 25.95 -4.92
CA VAL A 7 -1.04 26.75 -4.20
C VAL A 7 -0.48 28.13 -3.93
N LYS A 8 -1.34 29.14 -3.93
CA LYS A 8 -1.00 30.51 -3.50
C LYS A 8 -0.55 30.50 -2.04
N ARG A 9 0.52 31.20 -1.75
CA ARG A 9 1.05 31.35 -0.40
C ARG A 9 0.73 32.74 0.12
N SER A 10 -0.20 32.81 1.06
CA SER A 10 -0.58 34.06 1.72
C SER A 10 0.46 34.56 2.75
N ASP A 11 1.36 33.66 3.18
CA ASP A 11 2.42 33.90 4.16
C ASP A 11 3.73 34.39 3.54
N TYR A 12 3.78 34.54 2.22
CA TYR A 12 5.00 34.96 1.55
C TYR A 12 5.27 36.45 1.79
N THR A 13 6.37 36.74 2.45
CA THR A 13 6.83 38.10 2.70
C THR A 13 8.12 38.40 1.96
N THR A 14 8.27 39.63 1.50
CA THR A 14 9.52 40.15 0.97
C THR A 14 10.59 40.26 2.09
N PRO A 15 11.90 40.35 1.75
CA PRO A 15 12.97 40.47 2.75
C PRO A 15 12.80 41.59 3.73
N ASP A 16 12.02 42.63 3.40
CA ASP A 16 11.69 43.78 4.27
C ASP A 16 10.39 43.56 5.07
N GLY A 17 9.86 42.31 5.08
CA GLY A 17 8.71 41.93 5.93
C GLY A 17 7.34 42.35 5.40
N ARG A 18 7.24 42.85 4.17
CA ARG A 18 5.95 43.20 3.56
C ARG A 18 5.32 42.01 2.88
N PRO A 19 3.98 41.89 2.80
CA PRO A 19 3.33 40.88 2.00
C PRO A 19 3.81 40.98 0.54
N ALA A 20 4.33 39.89 0.01
CA ALA A 20 4.75 39.83 -1.39
C ALA A 20 3.52 39.70 -2.28
N SER A 21 3.39 40.58 -3.28
CA SER A 21 2.40 40.38 -4.35
C SER A 21 2.93 39.39 -5.36
N LEU A 22 2.10 38.42 -5.75
CA LEU A 22 2.42 37.53 -6.86
C LEU A 22 2.47 38.34 -8.16
N ALA A 23 3.46 38.06 -9.00
CA ALA A 23 3.48 38.56 -10.36
C ALA A 23 2.24 38.06 -11.12
N PRO A 24 1.77 38.79 -12.12
CA PRO A 24 0.69 38.33 -13.02
C PRO A 24 1.03 36.97 -13.60
N CYS A 25 0.04 36.05 -13.64
CA CYS A 25 0.22 34.77 -14.25
C CYS A 25 0.59 34.90 -15.73
N PRO A 26 1.69 34.29 -16.21
CA PRO A 26 2.07 34.34 -17.61
C PRO A 26 0.97 33.76 -18.52
N SER A 27 0.85 34.27 -19.73
CA SER A 27 -0.08 33.71 -20.70
C SER A 27 0.24 32.26 -21.04
N GLY A 28 -0.77 31.40 -21.10
CA GLY A 28 -0.64 29.97 -21.41
C GLY A 28 -0.18 29.09 -20.24
N VAL A 29 -0.06 29.66 -19.03
CA VAL A 29 0.27 28.92 -17.81
C VAL A 29 -0.96 28.85 -16.91
N MET A 30 -1.14 27.71 -16.25
CA MET A 30 -2.19 27.56 -15.24
C MET A 30 -1.87 28.47 -14.04
N PRO A 31 -2.82 29.31 -13.57
CA PRO A 31 -2.59 30.11 -12.38
C PRO A 31 -2.47 29.24 -11.12
N LEU A 32 -1.75 29.75 -10.11
CA LEU A 32 -1.72 29.11 -8.81
C LEU A 32 -3.14 28.98 -8.24
N GLN A 33 -3.41 27.85 -7.65
CA GLN A 33 -4.72 27.53 -7.07
C GLN A 33 -4.80 28.03 -5.61
N ASP A 34 -6.01 28.10 -5.08
CA ASP A 34 -6.23 28.52 -3.69
C ASP A 34 -6.09 27.35 -2.71
N GLU A 35 -6.40 26.13 -3.14
CA GLU A 35 -6.40 24.94 -2.31
C GLU A 35 -5.64 23.78 -2.95
N SER A 36 -5.06 22.93 -2.12
CA SER A 36 -4.43 21.67 -2.51
C SER A 36 -5.42 20.50 -2.42
N TYR A 37 -4.99 19.33 -2.87
CA TYR A 37 -5.77 18.10 -2.78
C TYR A 37 -5.83 17.49 -1.36
N GLU A 38 -5.06 18.00 -0.39
CA GLU A 38 -4.87 17.36 0.92
C GLU A 38 -6.17 17.15 1.71
N CYS A 39 -7.12 18.08 1.65
CA CYS A 39 -8.42 17.89 2.30
C CYS A 39 -9.24 16.76 1.66
N LEU A 40 -9.14 16.62 0.34
CA LEU A 40 -9.79 15.51 -0.39
C LEU A 40 -9.11 14.18 -0.11
N GLU A 41 -7.78 14.15 0.01
CA GLU A 41 -6.98 12.99 0.42
C GLU A 41 -7.41 12.51 1.81
N PHE A 42 -7.49 13.41 2.78
CA PHE A 42 -7.91 13.09 4.15
C PHE A 42 -9.30 12.42 4.20
N GLU A 43 -10.27 12.96 3.47
CA GLU A 43 -11.61 12.37 3.38
C GLU A 43 -11.57 11.05 2.59
N GLY A 44 -10.83 11.03 1.49
CA GLY A 44 -10.72 9.89 0.60
C GLY A 44 -10.07 8.67 1.21
N ASP A 45 -9.03 8.81 2.04
CA ASP A 45 -8.44 7.72 2.83
C ASP A 45 -9.51 7.02 3.68
N SER A 46 -10.31 7.81 4.40
CA SER A 46 -11.37 7.28 5.24
C SER A 46 -12.42 6.51 4.42
N VAL A 47 -12.86 7.06 3.31
CA VAL A 47 -13.84 6.45 2.40
C VAL A 47 -13.28 5.19 1.73
N LEU A 48 -12.05 5.23 1.25
CA LEU A 48 -11.33 4.08 0.69
C LEU A 48 -11.24 2.96 1.73
N GLY A 49 -10.86 3.31 2.96
CA GLY A 49 -10.78 2.37 4.08
C GLY A 49 -12.10 1.63 4.34
N VAL A 50 -13.24 2.34 4.30
CA VAL A 50 -14.58 1.73 4.45
C VAL A 50 -14.91 0.85 3.25
N CYS A 51 -14.63 1.28 2.02
CA CYS A 51 -14.87 0.49 0.81
C CYS A 51 -14.12 -0.83 0.85
N VAL A 52 -12.82 -0.80 1.15
CA VAL A 52 -11.96 -1.99 1.21
C VAL A 52 -12.36 -2.91 2.37
N ALA A 53 -12.69 -2.36 3.54
CA ALA A 53 -13.16 -3.16 4.68
C ALA A 53 -14.48 -3.89 4.35
N THR A 54 -15.41 -3.20 3.69
CA THR A 54 -16.68 -3.79 3.25
C THR A 54 -16.46 -4.89 2.21
N TYR A 55 -15.59 -4.65 1.24
CA TYR A 55 -15.20 -5.63 0.22
C TYR A 55 -14.61 -6.89 0.84
N LEU A 56 -13.61 -6.74 1.71
CA LEU A 56 -12.95 -7.86 2.38
C LEU A 56 -13.92 -8.66 3.25
N ARG A 57 -14.81 -7.99 3.99
CA ARG A 57 -15.79 -8.65 4.83
C ARG A 57 -16.80 -9.48 4.02
N ARG A 58 -17.16 -9.04 2.81
CA ARG A 58 -18.03 -9.77 1.88
C ARG A 58 -17.31 -10.93 1.20
N LYS A 59 -16.06 -10.72 0.79
CA LYS A 59 -15.25 -11.72 0.08
C LYS A 59 -14.77 -12.85 1.01
N TYR A 60 -14.54 -12.54 2.28
CA TYR A 60 -14.00 -13.47 3.28
C TYR A 60 -14.88 -13.49 4.55
N PRO A 61 -16.13 -14.00 4.45
CA PRO A 61 -17.10 -13.93 5.57
C PRO A 61 -16.65 -14.72 6.80
N ASP A 62 -15.91 -15.80 6.62
CA ASP A 62 -15.46 -16.71 7.69
C ASP A 62 -14.16 -16.27 8.37
N LYS A 63 -13.51 -15.22 7.86
CA LYS A 63 -12.24 -14.74 8.42
C LYS A 63 -12.46 -13.82 9.61
N LYS A 64 -11.55 -13.94 10.60
CA LYS A 64 -11.58 -13.11 11.82
C LYS A 64 -10.99 -11.72 11.58
N GLN A 65 -11.27 -10.82 12.51
CA GLN A 65 -10.87 -9.40 12.46
C GLN A 65 -9.36 -9.20 12.20
N GLY A 66 -8.48 -9.99 12.81
CA GLY A 66 -7.03 -9.87 12.58
C GLY A 66 -6.64 -10.05 11.11
N PHE A 67 -7.14 -11.11 10.46
CA PHE A 67 -6.93 -11.34 9.03
C PHE A 67 -7.46 -10.18 8.19
N LEU A 68 -8.69 -9.71 8.44
CA LEU A 68 -9.30 -8.62 7.68
C LEU A 68 -8.54 -7.30 7.84
N THR A 69 -7.99 -7.05 9.04
CA THR A 69 -7.16 -5.87 9.31
C THR A 69 -5.85 -5.91 8.53
N ASP A 70 -5.17 -7.05 8.52
CA ASP A 70 -3.93 -7.20 7.78
C ASP A 70 -4.18 -7.16 6.26
N ALA A 71 -5.27 -7.81 5.77
CA ALA A 71 -5.70 -7.73 4.38
C ALA A 71 -5.95 -6.28 3.94
N ARG A 72 -6.65 -5.50 4.75
CA ARG A 72 -6.87 -4.09 4.45
C ARG A 72 -5.55 -3.33 4.33
N LYS A 73 -4.61 -3.51 5.26
CA LYS A 73 -3.29 -2.84 5.22
C LYS A 73 -2.53 -3.11 3.91
N GLU A 74 -2.58 -4.34 3.41
CA GLU A 74 -1.89 -4.67 2.15
C GLU A 74 -2.58 -4.05 0.92
N LEU A 75 -3.89 -3.87 0.95
CA LEU A 75 -4.65 -3.32 -0.18
C LEU A 75 -4.72 -1.78 -0.20
N VAL A 76 -4.52 -1.12 0.96
CA VAL A 76 -4.53 0.35 1.06
C VAL A 76 -3.15 0.95 1.35
N ASN A 77 -2.07 0.19 1.21
CA ASN A 77 -0.74 0.78 1.31
C ASN A 77 -0.39 1.59 0.05
N ASN A 78 0.52 2.55 0.21
CA ASN A 78 0.86 3.48 -0.87
C ASN A 78 1.42 2.79 -2.12
N GLU A 79 2.07 1.62 -2.00
CA GLU A 79 2.54 0.86 -3.17
C GLU A 79 1.35 0.35 -3.99
N CYS A 80 0.36 -0.20 -3.32
CA CYS A 80 -0.84 -0.76 -3.94
C CYS A 80 -1.71 0.35 -4.57
N ILE A 81 -2.09 1.38 -3.79
CA ILE A 81 -2.97 2.45 -4.28
C ILE A 81 -2.26 3.38 -5.26
N GLY A 82 -0.94 3.59 -5.13
CA GLY A 82 -0.14 4.31 -6.12
C GLY A 82 -0.07 3.59 -7.47
N LEU A 83 -0.01 2.25 -7.46
CA LEU A 83 -0.16 1.46 -8.69
C LEU A 83 -1.55 1.66 -9.31
N LEU A 84 -2.61 1.66 -8.51
CA LEU A 84 -3.97 1.92 -9.02
C LEU A 84 -4.08 3.30 -9.63
N CYS A 85 -3.50 4.33 -9.00
CA CYS A 85 -3.41 5.69 -9.56
C CYS A 85 -2.85 5.70 -10.99
N GLN A 86 -1.72 5.01 -11.20
CA GLN A 86 -1.10 4.89 -12.53
C GLN A 86 -1.97 4.07 -13.50
N LYS A 87 -2.56 2.97 -13.04
CA LYS A 87 -3.37 2.09 -13.90
C LYS A 87 -4.64 2.76 -14.42
N VAL A 88 -5.24 3.66 -13.64
CA VAL A 88 -6.40 4.46 -14.07
C VAL A 88 -5.99 5.78 -14.73
N GLY A 89 -4.69 6.10 -14.83
CA GLY A 89 -4.15 7.27 -15.53
C GLY A 89 -4.30 8.59 -14.78
N LEU A 90 -4.53 8.58 -13.47
CA LEU A 90 -4.67 9.80 -12.65
C LEU A 90 -3.36 10.59 -12.51
N ASP A 91 -2.22 9.93 -12.64
CA ASP A 91 -0.90 10.54 -12.61
C ASP A 91 -0.70 11.60 -13.71
N ALA A 92 -1.41 11.47 -14.85
CA ALA A 92 -1.41 12.46 -15.91
C ALA A 92 -2.07 13.79 -15.51
N TYR A 93 -3.01 13.76 -14.55
CA TYR A 93 -3.80 14.92 -14.12
C TYR A 93 -3.31 15.55 -12.81
N TYR A 94 -2.09 15.27 -12.44
CA TYR A 94 -1.43 15.78 -11.23
C TYR A 94 -0.71 17.09 -11.55
N VAL A 95 -1.14 18.18 -10.91
CA VAL A 95 -0.53 19.49 -11.03
C VAL A 95 0.49 19.70 -9.92
N ILE A 96 1.75 19.85 -10.30
CA ILE A 96 2.90 19.97 -9.42
C ILE A 96 3.82 21.08 -9.93
N SER A 97 4.59 21.72 -9.05
CA SER A 97 5.58 22.69 -9.47
C SER A 97 6.67 22.07 -10.34
N ARG A 98 7.16 22.82 -11.33
CA ARG A 98 8.22 22.38 -12.22
C ARG A 98 9.47 21.92 -11.47
N HIS A 99 9.85 22.61 -10.41
CA HIS A 99 10.98 22.22 -9.57
C HIS A 99 10.82 20.80 -9.01
N ASN A 100 9.65 20.46 -8.49
CA ASN A 100 9.39 19.12 -7.94
C ASN A 100 9.28 18.06 -9.04
N GLU A 101 8.79 18.42 -10.21
CA GLU A 101 8.66 17.51 -11.35
C GLU A 101 10.03 17.15 -11.94
N GLU A 102 10.92 18.14 -12.11
CA GLU A 102 12.26 17.96 -12.72
C GLU A 102 13.29 17.43 -11.71
N SER A 103 13.04 17.50 -10.43
CA SER A 103 13.98 17.05 -9.40
C SER A 103 14.08 15.52 -9.36
N VAL A 104 15.26 14.99 -9.71
CA VAL A 104 15.57 13.55 -9.63
C VAL A 104 15.49 13.04 -8.18
N ALA A 105 15.85 13.86 -7.20
CA ALA A 105 15.80 13.49 -5.78
C ALA A 105 14.37 13.37 -5.25
N ILE A 106 13.46 14.22 -5.74
CA ILE A 106 12.05 14.25 -5.31
C ILE A 106 11.23 13.21 -6.09
N ASN A 107 11.61 12.94 -7.36
CA ASN A 107 10.90 12.06 -8.29
C ASN A 107 9.37 12.37 -8.33
N GLY A 108 9.04 13.66 -8.37
CA GLY A 108 7.73 14.20 -8.02
C GLY A 108 6.53 13.49 -8.64
N ARG A 109 6.48 13.37 -9.98
CA ARG A 109 5.36 12.72 -10.68
C ARG A 109 5.33 11.19 -10.53
N ARG A 110 6.48 10.55 -10.24
CA ARG A 110 6.61 9.09 -10.10
C ARG A 110 6.76 8.64 -8.66
N ASN A 111 6.66 9.55 -7.70
CA ASN A 111 6.73 9.22 -6.30
C ASN A 111 5.50 8.40 -5.91
N ILE A 112 5.71 7.13 -5.55
CA ILE A 112 4.62 6.19 -5.29
C ILE A 112 3.73 6.62 -4.10
N GLN A 113 4.30 7.28 -3.09
CA GLN A 113 3.52 7.81 -1.97
C GLN A 113 2.59 8.92 -2.46
N LYS A 114 3.12 9.87 -3.26
CA LYS A 114 2.31 10.94 -3.85
C LYS A 114 1.22 10.43 -4.80
N LEU A 115 1.50 9.35 -5.51
CA LEU A 115 0.48 8.71 -6.35
C LEU A 115 -0.61 8.04 -5.51
N GLY A 116 -0.26 7.52 -4.33
CA GLY A 116 -1.23 7.07 -3.34
C GLY A 116 -2.13 8.20 -2.86
N ASP A 117 -1.53 9.30 -2.40
CA ASP A 117 -2.24 10.52 -1.96
C ASP A 117 -3.22 11.03 -3.04
N ILE A 118 -2.80 10.99 -4.33
CA ILE A 118 -3.64 11.40 -5.48
C ILE A 118 -4.84 10.45 -5.67
N PHE A 119 -4.64 9.15 -5.52
CA PHE A 119 -5.72 8.19 -5.63
C PHE A 119 -6.75 8.39 -4.51
N GLU A 120 -6.30 8.58 -3.28
CA GLU A 120 -7.16 8.90 -2.15
C GLU A 120 -7.91 10.22 -2.37
N ALA A 121 -7.21 11.28 -2.81
CA ALA A 121 -7.84 12.55 -3.12
C ALA A 121 -8.91 12.42 -4.23
N PHE A 122 -8.68 11.55 -5.22
CA PHE A 122 -9.69 11.27 -6.24
C PHE A 122 -10.91 10.57 -5.65
N ILE A 123 -10.72 9.64 -4.71
CA ILE A 123 -11.83 8.98 -3.98
C ILE A 123 -12.63 10.02 -3.17
N GLY A 124 -11.97 10.95 -2.49
CA GLY A 124 -12.63 12.04 -1.77
C GLY A 124 -13.43 12.96 -2.70
N ALA A 125 -12.84 13.34 -3.85
CA ALA A 125 -13.54 14.11 -4.85
C ALA A 125 -14.77 13.37 -5.42
N LEU A 126 -14.64 12.09 -5.75
CA LEU A 126 -15.75 11.26 -6.24
C LEU A 126 -16.84 11.12 -5.18
N TRP A 127 -16.46 10.98 -3.91
CA TRP A 127 -17.37 10.90 -2.79
C TRP A 127 -18.22 12.17 -2.68
N THR A 128 -17.60 13.33 -2.69
CA THR A 128 -18.28 14.63 -2.62
C THR A 128 -19.16 14.86 -3.86
N ASP A 129 -18.61 14.64 -5.05
CA ASP A 129 -19.30 14.88 -6.33
C ASP A 129 -20.54 13.99 -6.51
N CYS A 130 -20.48 12.75 -6.07
CA CYS A 130 -21.63 11.85 -6.14
C CYS A 130 -22.66 12.06 -5.02
N GLY A 131 -22.50 13.11 -4.18
CA GLY A 131 -23.40 13.38 -3.04
C GLY A 131 -23.34 12.32 -1.93
N ASN A 132 -22.12 11.90 -1.61
CA ASN A 132 -21.81 10.97 -0.53
C ASN A 132 -22.47 9.57 -0.69
N ARG A 133 -22.67 9.13 -1.92
CA ARG A 133 -23.32 7.84 -2.22
C ARG A 133 -22.30 6.70 -2.21
N PHE A 134 -22.26 5.98 -1.08
CA PHE A 134 -21.33 4.87 -0.84
C PHE A 134 -21.30 3.83 -1.96
N ASN A 135 -22.44 3.43 -2.49
CA ASN A 135 -22.51 2.39 -3.53
C ASN A 135 -21.79 2.77 -4.83
N ILE A 136 -21.73 4.06 -5.18
CA ILE A 136 -21.02 4.54 -6.37
C ILE A 136 -19.52 4.42 -6.16
N VAL A 137 -19.01 4.97 -5.04
CA VAL A 137 -17.59 4.91 -4.72
C VAL A 137 -17.13 3.48 -4.49
N TYR A 138 -17.92 2.69 -3.78
CA TYR A 138 -17.66 1.26 -3.55
C TYR A 138 -17.55 0.50 -4.88
N ALA A 139 -18.46 0.70 -5.82
CA ALA A 139 -18.40 0.06 -7.13
C ALA A 139 -17.12 0.46 -7.89
N PHE A 140 -16.75 1.74 -7.90
CA PHE A 140 -15.51 2.21 -8.52
C PHE A 140 -14.28 1.52 -7.89
N VAL A 141 -14.13 1.62 -6.56
CA VAL A 141 -12.99 1.06 -5.84
C VAL A 141 -12.85 -0.43 -6.08
N THR A 142 -13.94 -1.19 -5.96
CA THR A 142 -13.89 -2.65 -6.14
C THR A 142 -13.59 -3.06 -7.57
N THR A 143 -14.16 -2.36 -8.55
CA THR A 143 -13.90 -2.62 -9.97
C THR A 143 -12.42 -2.36 -10.32
N VAL A 144 -11.87 -1.24 -9.88
CA VAL A 144 -10.46 -0.90 -10.12
C VAL A 144 -9.51 -1.88 -9.41
N MET A 145 -9.81 -2.22 -8.16
CA MET A 145 -9.00 -3.20 -7.42
C MET A 145 -9.00 -4.58 -8.11
N GLU A 146 -10.18 -5.09 -8.47
CA GLU A 146 -10.28 -6.42 -9.11
C GLU A 146 -9.67 -6.45 -10.52
N ALA A 147 -9.66 -5.31 -11.22
CA ALA A 147 -9.05 -5.22 -12.54
C ALA A 147 -7.50 -5.24 -12.52
N TYR A 148 -6.87 -4.71 -11.47
CA TYR A 148 -5.44 -4.44 -11.48
C TYR A 148 -4.66 -5.07 -10.34
N ILE A 149 -5.31 -5.63 -9.33
CA ILE A 149 -4.67 -6.29 -8.20
C ILE A 149 -5.13 -7.74 -8.12
N ASP A 150 -4.19 -8.66 -8.05
CA ASP A 150 -4.51 -10.01 -7.59
C ASP A 150 -4.74 -9.98 -6.07
N VAL A 151 -6.01 -9.72 -5.69
CA VAL A 151 -6.41 -9.66 -4.29
C VAL A 151 -6.15 -10.99 -3.57
N GLN A 152 -6.26 -12.11 -4.29
CA GLN A 152 -5.99 -13.43 -3.72
C GLN A 152 -4.51 -13.57 -3.35
N ASP A 153 -3.61 -13.18 -4.25
CA ASP A 153 -2.16 -13.22 -3.98
C ASP A 153 -1.76 -12.24 -2.88
N ALA A 154 -2.25 -10.99 -2.96
CA ALA A 154 -2.02 -9.97 -1.93
C ALA A 154 -2.45 -10.45 -0.54
N VAL A 155 -3.60 -11.12 -0.45
CA VAL A 155 -4.17 -11.64 0.80
C VAL A 155 -3.53 -12.95 1.23
N THR A 156 -3.09 -13.80 0.33
CA THR A 156 -2.39 -15.06 0.65
C THR A 156 -1.03 -14.78 1.30
N THR A 157 -0.38 -13.69 0.94
CA THR A 157 0.85 -13.21 1.58
C THR A 157 0.63 -12.78 3.04
N ILE A 158 -0.61 -12.55 3.44
CA ILE A 158 -1.02 -12.14 4.81
C ILE A 158 -1.21 -13.34 5.75
N THR A 159 -1.41 -14.54 5.22
CA THR A 159 -1.33 -15.71 6.09
C THR A 159 0.06 -15.68 6.71
N ASN A 160 0.14 -15.27 7.98
CA ASN A 160 1.43 -15.07 8.65
C ASN A 160 2.05 -16.43 8.97
N TYR A 161 2.49 -17.10 7.89
CA TYR A 161 3.14 -18.40 7.99
C TYR A 161 4.32 -18.37 8.95
N LYS A 162 5.00 -17.22 9.05
CA LYS A 162 6.08 -17.04 10.02
C LYS A 162 5.59 -17.14 11.47
N ASP A 163 4.48 -16.50 11.81
CA ASP A 163 3.89 -16.55 13.15
C ASP A 163 3.37 -17.95 13.47
N ILE A 164 2.69 -18.58 12.50
CA ILE A 164 2.20 -19.95 12.65
C ILE A 164 3.39 -20.91 12.87
N PHE A 165 4.42 -20.81 12.05
CA PHE A 165 5.60 -21.65 12.15
C PHE A 165 6.40 -21.40 13.43
N GLN A 166 6.53 -20.13 13.84
CA GLN A 166 7.17 -19.77 15.11
C GLN A 166 6.45 -20.38 16.30
N LYS A 167 5.12 -20.25 16.36
CA LYS A 167 4.30 -20.86 17.41
C LYS A 167 4.39 -22.39 17.41
N TYR A 168 4.43 -22.98 16.23
CA TYR A 168 4.63 -24.42 16.08
C TYR A 168 6.01 -24.85 16.64
N CYS A 169 7.09 -24.19 16.23
CA CYS A 169 8.44 -24.49 16.72
C CYS A 169 8.57 -24.31 18.23
N GLN A 170 8.03 -23.22 18.77
CA GLN A 170 8.05 -22.96 20.22
C GLN A 170 7.33 -24.04 21.02
N ARG A 171 6.22 -24.58 20.51
CA ARG A 171 5.45 -25.65 21.18
C ARG A 171 6.08 -27.02 21.02
N THR A 172 6.58 -27.32 19.82
CA THR A 172 7.06 -28.68 19.47
C THR A 172 8.51 -28.89 19.85
N PHE A 173 9.34 -27.83 19.66
CA PHE A 173 10.80 -27.96 19.85
C PHE A 173 11.34 -27.04 20.95
N GLY A 174 10.52 -26.18 21.54
CA GLY A 174 10.94 -25.22 22.56
C GLY A 174 11.80 -24.05 22.03
N ASN A 175 11.99 -23.94 20.71
CA ASN A 175 12.92 -23.00 20.06
C ASN A 175 12.20 -22.06 19.09
N THR A 176 12.84 -20.93 18.80
CA THR A 176 12.36 -19.98 17.76
C THR A 176 13.10 -20.25 16.44
N PRO A 177 12.39 -20.35 15.30
CA PRO A 177 13.03 -20.59 14.01
C PRO A 177 13.85 -19.39 13.56
N THR A 178 14.97 -19.65 12.88
CA THR A 178 15.84 -18.64 12.30
C THR A 178 15.70 -18.62 10.78
N TYR A 179 15.83 -17.41 10.18
CA TYR A 179 15.72 -17.20 8.75
C TYR A 179 17.05 -16.70 8.20
N THR A 180 17.68 -17.52 7.36
CA THR A 180 18.98 -17.21 6.77
C THR A 180 18.84 -16.95 5.29
N MET A 181 19.38 -15.82 4.82
CA MET A 181 19.47 -15.53 3.38
C MET A 181 20.50 -16.45 2.73
N LEU A 182 20.11 -17.07 1.64
CA LEU A 182 21.01 -17.78 0.75
C LEU A 182 21.64 -16.77 -0.24
N SER A 183 22.76 -17.20 -0.84
CA SER A 183 23.39 -16.43 -1.92
C SER A 183 22.39 -16.07 -3.03
N PRO A 184 22.53 -14.89 -3.69
CA PRO A 184 21.64 -14.49 -4.77
C PRO A 184 21.52 -15.59 -5.82
N GLY A 185 20.29 -15.79 -6.30
CA GLY A 185 20.01 -16.70 -7.41
C GLY A 185 20.44 -16.10 -8.76
N PRO A 186 20.16 -16.78 -9.86
CA PRO A 186 20.45 -16.27 -11.21
C PRO A 186 19.69 -14.98 -11.54
N ASP A 187 18.56 -14.72 -10.90
CA ASP A 187 17.84 -13.45 -11.01
C ASP A 187 18.20 -12.53 -9.82
N PRO A 188 18.80 -11.34 -10.07
CA PRO A 188 19.18 -10.38 -9.02
C PRO A 188 17.98 -9.78 -8.25
N LYS A 189 16.76 -9.92 -8.76
CA LYS A 189 15.52 -9.51 -8.08
C LYS A 189 14.97 -10.59 -7.15
N GLU A 190 15.54 -11.77 -7.14
CA GLU A 190 15.06 -12.92 -6.40
C GLU A 190 15.81 -13.10 -5.08
N ILE A 191 15.10 -12.91 -3.97
CA ILE A 191 15.64 -13.17 -2.62
C ILE A 191 15.26 -14.59 -2.21
N ARG A 192 16.26 -15.39 -1.84
CA ARG A 192 16.10 -16.76 -1.36
C ARG A 192 16.36 -16.82 0.13
N VAL A 193 15.48 -17.47 0.87
CA VAL A 193 15.57 -17.63 2.31
C VAL A 193 15.38 -19.10 2.69
N THR A 194 16.14 -19.55 3.68
CA THR A 194 15.95 -20.84 4.33
C THR A 194 15.46 -20.60 5.75
N VAL A 195 14.45 -21.35 6.20
CA VAL A 195 14.05 -21.38 7.61
C VAL A 195 14.59 -22.62 8.28
N MET A 196 15.18 -22.41 9.44
CA MET A 196 15.84 -23.43 10.25
C MET A 196 15.30 -23.43 11.67
N GLU A 197 15.20 -24.60 12.26
CA GLU A 197 15.06 -24.82 13.70
C GLU A 197 16.28 -25.61 14.16
N GLY A 198 17.13 -25.01 15.03
CA GLY A 198 18.43 -25.55 15.35
C GLY A 198 19.30 -25.73 14.10
N GLN A 199 19.74 -26.97 13.82
CA GLN A 199 20.49 -27.33 12.61
C GLN A 199 19.64 -27.87 11.47
N SER A 200 18.35 -28.06 11.69
CA SER A 200 17.44 -28.65 10.70
C SER A 200 16.85 -27.60 9.77
N ILE A 201 16.95 -27.81 8.46
CA ILE A 201 16.30 -26.98 7.45
C ILE A 201 14.88 -27.49 7.25
N HIS A 202 13.88 -26.68 7.60
CA HIS A 202 12.48 -27.03 7.44
C HIS A 202 11.86 -26.54 6.15
N GLY A 203 12.29 -25.39 5.63
CA GLY A 203 11.74 -24.85 4.38
C GLY A 203 12.66 -23.86 3.70
N ARG A 204 12.37 -23.62 2.40
CA ARG A 204 13.05 -22.63 1.55
C ARG A 204 11.99 -21.74 0.92
N GLY A 205 12.27 -20.46 0.77
CA GLY A 205 11.36 -19.52 0.17
C GLY A 205 12.05 -18.56 -0.78
N VAL A 206 11.33 -18.18 -1.80
CA VAL A 206 11.77 -17.23 -2.82
C VAL A 206 10.77 -16.10 -2.89
N GLY A 207 11.24 -14.86 -3.02
CA GLY A 207 10.37 -13.70 -3.14
C GLY A 207 11.11 -12.46 -3.62
N THR A 208 10.36 -11.47 -4.06
CA THR A 208 10.89 -10.17 -4.51
C THR A 208 11.33 -9.28 -3.34
N THR A 209 10.94 -9.63 -2.12
CA THR A 209 11.38 -8.97 -0.88
C THR A 209 11.76 -10.05 0.15
N ARG A 210 12.63 -9.67 1.09
CA ARG A 210 13.01 -10.56 2.20
C ARG A 210 11.78 -11.05 2.97
N LYS A 211 10.83 -10.16 3.27
CA LYS A 211 9.58 -10.50 3.97
C LYS A 211 8.78 -11.58 3.22
N LYS A 212 8.62 -11.43 1.90
CA LYS A 212 7.94 -12.44 1.06
C LYS A 212 8.69 -13.77 1.05
N ALA A 213 10.00 -13.75 0.86
CA ALA A 213 10.82 -14.98 0.85
C ALA A 213 10.75 -15.72 2.19
N GLU A 214 10.79 -15.02 3.32
CA GLU A 214 10.66 -15.61 4.65
C GLU A 214 9.26 -16.23 4.89
N GLN A 215 8.18 -15.57 4.42
CA GLN A 215 6.83 -16.13 4.49
C GLN A 215 6.70 -17.42 3.65
N MET A 216 7.28 -17.44 2.45
CA MET A 216 7.26 -18.63 1.58
C MET A 216 8.07 -19.78 2.18
N ALA A 217 9.23 -19.48 2.82
CA ALA A 217 10.02 -20.48 3.53
C ALA A 217 9.25 -21.10 4.70
N ALA A 218 8.55 -20.27 5.47
CA ALA A 218 7.70 -20.75 6.57
C ALA A 218 6.50 -21.56 6.06
N LYS A 219 5.90 -21.16 4.94
CA LYS A 219 4.81 -21.90 4.30
C LYS A 219 5.27 -23.32 3.92
N GLU A 220 6.37 -23.44 3.19
CA GLU A 220 6.92 -24.75 2.78
C GLU A 220 7.25 -25.62 4.00
N ALA A 221 7.79 -25.00 5.07
CA ALA A 221 8.07 -25.73 6.31
C ALA A 221 6.79 -26.30 6.95
N LEU A 222 5.73 -25.50 7.03
CA LEU A 222 4.43 -25.92 7.57
C LEU A 222 3.79 -27.03 6.73
N GLU A 223 3.87 -26.94 5.39
CA GLU A 223 3.40 -27.97 4.47
C GLU A 223 4.14 -29.29 4.65
N LYS A 224 5.46 -29.27 4.73
CA LYS A 224 6.30 -30.45 4.97
C LYS A 224 6.02 -31.13 6.31
N LEU A 225 5.69 -30.34 7.31
CA LEU A 225 5.37 -30.82 8.65
C LEU A 225 3.88 -31.17 8.82
N ASN A 226 3.09 -31.09 7.73
CA ASN A 226 1.64 -31.34 7.73
C ASN A 226 0.88 -30.49 8.78
N VAL A 227 1.33 -29.27 9.05
CA VAL A 227 0.67 -28.35 9.97
C VAL A 227 -0.51 -27.69 9.27
N PRO A 228 -1.76 -27.79 9.77
CA PRO A 228 -2.93 -27.20 9.14
C PRO A 228 -2.82 -25.67 9.05
N LEU A 229 -2.89 -25.12 7.84
CA LEU A 229 -2.75 -23.67 7.55
C LEU A 229 -4.00 -22.84 7.89
N GLY A 230 -5.05 -23.42 8.38
CA GLY A 230 -6.37 -22.78 8.56
C GLY A 230 -7.02 -22.87 9.92
N VAL A 231 -6.41 -23.53 10.89
CA VAL A 231 -7.00 -23.70 12.22
C VAL A 231 -6.22 -22.86 13.23
N ALA A 232 -6.92 -21.95 13.94
CA ALA A 232 -6.37 -21.39 15.17
C ALA A 232 -5.93 -22.57 16.06
N VAL A 233 -4.63 -22.71 16.27
CA VAL A 233 -4.10 -23.74 17.18
C VAL A 233 -4.78 -23.53 18.52
N PRO A 234 -5.55 -24.52 19.06
CA PRO A 234 -6.26 -24.33 20.31
C PRO A 234 -5.29 -23.84 21.39
N SER A 235 -5.69 -22.79 22.10
CA SER A 235 -5.01 -22.38 23.33
C SER A 235 -5.13 -23.52 24.34
N ALA A 236 -4.01 -24.00 24.83
CA ALA A 236 -3.97 -24.93 25.96
C ALA A 236 -4.45 -24.25 27.23
#